data_08e73f97839c757616ce496b3dd4b513
#
_entry.id   08e73f97839c757616ce496b3dd4b513
#
_cell.length_a   1.000
_cell.length_b   1.000
_cell.length_c   1.000
_cell.angle_alpha   90.00
_cell.angle_beta   90.00
_cell.angle_gamma   90.00
#
_symmetry.space_group_name_H-M   'P 1'
#
loop_
_entity.id
_entity.type
_entity.pdbx_description
1 polymer ?
#
loop_
_entity_poly.entity_id
_entity_poly.type
_entity_poly.pdbx_seq_one_letter_code
_entity_poly.pdbx_strand_id
1 'polypeptide(L)'
;ADFFGGSGVTAAVASKLGRKFIHADVNLNSIQTTRDRLIAAKAEFDLMDVKDGVSLYRNPVQTMEKLKKLIPGLRNEDALDKFWEGSIIDTKHGMTPVYLPNLMDGTTRLLDKPLMNRIIHEAMPDLPEDTKRVIVYYIDIDNREEIERFIYEQNNTLIEIELRDLKQVLDEVVTEDYAEWNLSEEQNGLFKGWKVEILQFQSDRVIKKIEDLNLKNQQQALNSSAKGKNREYVHIRLSDEGLESIEWLSLDCTSSDKDAPWHSDSEIKIDRFGYVTQNGVKTTDLWDGCIRSENRPLRLKIRNICGDET
;
A
#
# COMPACT_ATOMS: atom_id res chain seq x y z
N ALA A 1 1.40 11.69 -23.46
CA ALA A 1 1.53 10.67 -22.42
C ALA A 1 2.98 10.20 -22.34
N ASP A 2 3.46 9.96 -21.14
CA ASP A 2 4.79 9.39 -20.86
C ASP A 2 4.61 8.34 -19.75
N PHE A 3 4.73 7.06 -20.12
CA PHE A 3 4.47 5.93 -19.22
C PHE A 3 5.73 5.41 -18.50
N PHE A 4 6.88 6.02 -18.74
CA PHE A 4 8.15 5.79 -18.07
C PHE A 4 8.78 7.13 -17.70
N GLY A 5 7.98 8.00 -17.12
CA GLY A 5 8.23 9.43 -17.03
C GLY A 5 9.36 9.85 -16.08
N GLY A 6 9.84 8.92 -15.24
CA GLY A 6 10.95 9.16 -14.31
C GLY A 6 10.69 10.39 -13.43
N SER A 7 11.64 11.30 -13.39
CA SER A 7 11.56 12.52 -12.56
C SER A 7 10.60 13.61 -13.08
N GLY A 8 9.74 13.32 -14.08
CA GLY A 8 8.66 14.19 -14.53
C GLY A 8 9.07 15.40 -15.36
N VAL A 9 10.18 15.33 -16.06
CA VAL A 9 10.62 16.45 -16.95
C VAL A 9 9.57 16.71 -18.04
N THR A 10 9.05 15.65 -18.66
CA THR A 10 8.02 15.73 -19.71
C THR A 10 6.75 16.39 -19.16
N ALA A 11 6.27 15.97 -17.99
CA ALA A 11 5.08 16.54 -17.36
C ALA A 11 5.27 18.03 -17.02
N ALA A 12 6.42 18.40 -16.43
CA ALA A 12 6.73 19.78 -16.08
C ALA A 12 6.81 20.69 -17.30
N VAL A 13 7.44 20.24 -18.40
CA VAL A 13 7.52 21.00 -19.66
C VAL A 13 6.14 21.12 -20.31
N ALA A 14 5.35 20.05 -20.33
CA ALA A 14 3.99 20.09 -20.85
C ALA A 14 3.11 21.08 -20.08
N SER A 15 3.14 21.04 -18.74
CA SER A 15 2.44 22.00 -17.88
C SER A 15 2.87 23.44 -18.15
N LYS A 16 4.18 23.71 -18.23
CA LYS A 16 4.71 25.04 -18.55
C LYS A 16 4.26 25.57 -19.91
N LEU A 17 4.01 24.69 -20.87
CA LEU A 17 3.51 25.01 -22.19
C LEU A 17 1.98 25.05 -22.30
N GLY A 18 1.26 24.93 -21.17
CA GLY A 18 -0.21 24.87 -21.12
C GLY A 18 -0.80 23.64 -21.80
N ARG A 19 -0.05 22.53 -21.88
CA ARG A 19 -0.49 21.28 -22.49
C ARG A 19 -0.96 20.31 -21.43
N LYS A 20 -2.02 19.54 -21.74
CA LYS A 20 -2.43 18.38 -20.93
C LYS A 20 -1.36 17.31 -21.00
N PHE A 21 -1.16 16.58 -19.90
CA PHE A 21 -0.21 15.48 -19.83
C PHE A 21 -0.79 14.30 -19.06
N ILE A 22 -0.27 13.11 -19.34
CA ILE A 22 -0.40 11.92 -18.56
C ILE A 22 1.02 11.45 -18.29
N HIS A 23 1.36 11.28 -17.02
CA HIS A 23 2.66 10.81 -16.57
C HIS A 23 2.44 9.58 -15.70
N ALA A 24 3.16 8.50 -15.97
CA ALA A 24 3.12 7.29 -15.14
C ALA A 24 4.54 6.76 -14.92
N ASP A 25 4.74 6.16 -13.77
CA ASP A 25 5.98 5.45 -13.43
C ASP A 25 5.70 4.39 -12.37
N VAL A 26 6.42 3.27 -12.41
CA VAL A 26 6.31 2.19 -11.42
C VAL A 26 7.10 2.50 -10.14
N ASN A 27 8.00 3.49 -10.19
CA ASN A 27 8.86 3.85 -9.08
C ASN A 27 8.23 5.00 -8.28
N LEU A 28 7.85 4.72 -7.04
CA LEU A 28 7.24 5.68 -6.14
C LEU A 28 8.10 6.96 -5.98
N ASN A 29 9.43 6.85 -5.87
CA ASN A 29 10.32 8.02 -5.79
C ASN A 29 10.26 8.90 -7.04
N SER A 30 10.07 8.29 -8.23
CA SER A 30 9.89 9.02 -9.49
C SER A 30 8.60 9.83 -9.46
N ILE A 31 7.50 9.21 -9.02
CA ILE A 31 6.19 9.87 -8.88
C ILE A 31 6.26 11.01 -7.85
N GLN A 32 6.87 10.78 -6.69
CA GLN A 32 7.04 11.82 -5.67
C GLN A 32 7.88 13.00 -6.18
N THR A 33 8.99 12.71 -6.87
CA THR A 33 9.82 13.77 -7.48
C THR A 33 9.04 14.58 -8.52
N THR A 34 8.23 13.92 -9.33
CA THR A 34 7.36 14.56 -10.33
C THR A 34 6.31 15.44 -9.64
N ARG A 35 5.65 14.91 -8.62
CA ARG A 35 4.66 15.62 -7.80
C ARG A 35 5.26 16.89 -7.20
N ASP A 36 6.38 16.77 -6.50
CA ASP A 36 7.05 17.92 -5.87
C ASP A 36 7.42 19.00 -6.90
N ARG A 37 7.86 18.57 -8.10
CA ARG A 37 8.19 19.49 -9.21
C ARG A 37 6.96 20.21 -9.75
N LEU A 38 5.82 19.53 -9.88
CA LEU A 38 4.58 20.12 -10.37
C LEU A 38 3.98 21.08 -9.33
N ILE A 39 4.04 20.76 -8.05
CA ILE A 39 3.63 21.64 -6.97
C ILE A 39 4.48 22.92 -6.96
N ALA A 40 5.81 22.78 -7.01
CA ALA A 40 6.71 23.94 -7.08
C ALA A 40 6.44 24.84 -8.31
N ALA A 41 5.95 24.24 -9.42
CA ALA A 41 5.52 24.95 -10.61
C ALA A 41 4.08 25.49 -10.53
N LYS A 42 3.37 25.27 -9.42
CA LYS A 42 1.94 25.60 -9.21
C LYS A 42 1.04 25.04 -10.33
N ALA A 43 1.34 23.83 -10.78
CA ALA A 43 0.54 23.11 -11.76
C ALA A 43 -0.65 22.43 -11.09
N GLU A 44 -1.79 22.40 -11.78
CA GLU A 44 -2.95 21.59 -11.39
C GLU A 44 -2.81 20.18 -11.98
N PHE A 45 -2.98 19.14 -11.16
CA PHE A 45 -2.92 17.74 -11.59
C PHE A 45 -3.64 16.83 -10.59
N ASP A 46 -4.10 15.69 -11.07
CA ASP A 46 -4.60 14.59 -10.27
C ASP A 46 -3.50 13.53 -10.11
N LEU A 47 -3.38 12.94 -8.92
CA LEU A 47 -2.51 11.82 -8.64
C LEU A 47 -3.36 10.57 -8.44
N MET A 48 -3.09 9.54 -9.24
CA MET A 48 -3.82 8.28 -9.19
C MET A 48 -2.88 7.12 -8.92
N ASP A 49 -3.31 6.21 -8.05
CA ASP A 49 -2.65 4.93 -7.83
C ASP A 49 -3.37 3.84 -8.62
N VAL A 50 -2.59 3.07 -9.42
CA VAL A 50 -3.12 1.95 -10.19
C VAL A 50 -2.86 0.66 -9.41
N LYS A 51 -3.91 0.12 -8.81
CA LYS A 51 -3.87 -1.15 -8.08
C LYS A 51 -3.94 -2.32 -9.06
N ASP A 52 -2.79 -2.69 -9.61
CA ASP A 52 -2.68 -3.71 -10.67
C ASP A 52 -2.34 -5.12 -10.18
N GLY A 53 -2.13 -5.31 -8.87
CA GLY A 53 -1.72 -6.59 -8.30
C GLY A 53 -0.30 -7.05 -8.67
N VAL A 54 0.45 -6.33 -9.51
CA VAL A 54 1.83 -6.69 -9.92
C VAL A 54 2.78 -6.70 -8.72
N SER A 55 2.52 -5.88 -7.70
CA SER A 55 3.28 -5.88 -6.45
C SER A 55 3.29 -7.24 -5.75
N LEU A 56 2.26 -8.06 -5.94
CA LEU A 56 2.15 -9.40 -5.38
C LEU A 56 3.21 -10.37 -5.94
N TYR A 57 3.66 -10.13 -7.18
CA TYR A 57 4.62 -11.00 -7.87
C TYR A 57 6.08 -10.63 -7.63
N ARG A 58 6.37 -9.54 -6.90
CA ARG A 58 7.76 -9.11 -6.63
C ARG A 58 8.52 -10.07 -5.73
N ASN A 59 7.83 -10.70 -4.76
CA ASN A 59 8.37 -11.70 -3.85
C ASN A 59 7.32 -12.79 -3.61
N PRO A 60 7.08 -13.67 -4.58
CA PRO A 60 5.90 -14.54 -4.62
C PRO A 60 5.83 -15.49 -3.41
N VAL A 61 6.94 -16.07 -2.97
CA VAL A 61 6.95 -17.01 -1.83
C VAL A 61 6.56 -16.31 -0.53
N GLN A 62 7.22 -15.18 -0.22
CA GLN A 62 6.93 -14.41 1.01
C GLN A 62 5.53 -13.80 0.96
N THR A 63 5.09 -13.38 -0.22
CA THR A 63 3.76 -12.81 -0.42
C THR A 63 2.69 -13.86 -0.19
N MET A 64 2.85 -15.10 -0.70
CA MET A 64 1.92 -16.20 -0.45
C MET A 64 1.81 -16.54 1.04
N GLU A 65 2.92 -16.62 1.76
CA GLU A 65 2.89 -16.87 3.21
C GLU A 65 2.15 -15.77 3.98
N LYS A 66 2.33 -14.51 3.58
CA LYS A 66 1.59 -13.40 4.17
C LYS A 66 0.11 -13.46 3.82
N LEU A 67 -0.23 -13.64 2.54
CA LEU A 67 -1.62 -13.75 2.09
C LEU A 67 -2.40 -14.80 2.86
N LYS A 68 -1.82 -15.98 3.06
CA LYS A 68 -2.44 -17.05 3.85
C LYS A 68 -2.75 -16.61 5.29
N LYS A 69 -1.84 -15.85 5.91
CA LYS A 69 -2.03 -15.34 7.28
C LYS A 69 -3.08 -14.22 7.37
N LEU A 70 -3.30 -13.52 6.25
CA LEU A 70 -4.20 -12.36 6.16
C LEU A 70 -5.64 -12.75 5.86
N ILE A 71 -5.89 -13.94 5.31
CA ILE A 71 -7.24 -14.43 5.08
C ILE A 71 -7.82 -14.92 6.43
N PRO A 72 -8.82 -14.22 6.99
CA PRO A 72 -9.34 -14.55 8.29
C PRO A 72 -9.90 -15.98 8.33
N GLY A 73 -9.43 -16.78 9.30
CA GLY A 73 -9.94 -18.14 9.50
C GLY A 73 -9.41 -19.19 8.54
N LEU A 74 -8.55 -18.85 7.60
CA LEU A 74 -7.91 -19.84 6.71
C LEU A 74 -7.01 -20.75 7.52
N ARG A 75 -7.26 -22.05 7.42
CA ARG A 75 -6.49 -23.11 8.06
C ARG A 75 -6.00 -24.10 7.01
N ASN A 76 -4.81 -24.62 7.21
CA ASN A 76 -4.33 -25.73 6.40
C ASN A 76 -5.21 -26.96 6.70
N GLU A 77 -5.66 -27.65 5.65
CA GLU A 77 -6.56 -28.80 5.78
C GLU A 77 -5.96 -30.00 5.01
N ASP A 78 -5.45 -30.97 5.75
CA ASP A 78 -4.79 -32.14 5.17
C ASP A 78 -5.76 -33.07 4.40
N ALA A 79 -7.08 -32.87 4.61
CA ALA A 79 -8.11 -33.63 3.92
C ALA A 79 -8.43 -33.14 2.51
N LEU A 80 -7.91 -31.98 2.13
CA LEU A 80 -8.11 -31.39 0.82
C LEU A 80 -6.93 -31.69 -0.10
N ASP A 81 -7.23 -31.85 -1.43
CA ASP A 81 -6.18 -31.94 -2.42
C ASP A 81 -5.36 -30.64 -2.48
N LYS A 82 -4.11 -30.76 -2.93
CA LYS A 82 -3.14 -29.65 -3.10
C LYS A 82 -3.61 -28.50 -3.99
N PHE A 83 -4.71 -28.68 -4.71
CA PHE A 83 -5.35 -27.63 -5.47
C PHE A 83 -5.96 -26.56 -4.57
N TRP A 84 -6.44 -26.97 -3.40
CA TRP A 84 -7.03 -26.10 -2.37
C TRP A 84 -5.95 -25.67 -1.37
N GLU A 85 -5.87 -24.40 -1.12
CA GLU A 85 -4.86 -23.85 -0.21
C GLU A 85 -5.17 -24.09 1.28
N GLY A 86 -6.41 -24.46 1.57
CA GLY A 86 -6.91 -24.75 2.90
C GLY A 86 -8.42 -24.59 2.98
N SER A 87 -8.96 -24.45 4.19
CA SER A 87 -10.38 -24.22 4.40
C SER A 87 -10.65 -23.11 5.43
N ILE A 88 -11.83 -22.51 5.31
CA ILE A 88 -12.41 -21.63 6.33
C ILE A 88 -13.60 -22.35 6.93
N ILE A 89 -13.66 -22.42 8.26
CA ILE A 89 -14.80 -23.01 8.96
C ILE A 89 -15.74 -21.88 9.37
N ASP A 90 -16.95 -21.90 8.82
CA ASP A 90 -18.01 -20.99 9.24
C ASP A 90 -19.20 -21.78 9.79
N THR A 91 -19.96 -21.14 10.71
CA THR A 91 -21.10 -21.77 11.39
C THR A 91 -22.27 -22.07 10.46
N LYS A 92 -22.34 -21.43 9.29
CA LYS A 92 -23.44 -21.49 8.34
C LYS A 92 -23.23 -22.53 7.24
N HIS A 93 -21.99 -22.65 6.76
CA HIS A 93 -21.64 -23.46 5.60
C HIS A 93 -20.72 -24.63 5.94
N GLY A 94 -20.23 -24.69 7.19
CA GLY A 94 -19.28 -25.72 7.59
C GLY A 94 -17.88 -25.45 7.04
N MET A 95 -17.19 -26.52 6.63
CA MET A 95 -15.90 -26.44 5.99
C MET A 95 -16.05 -25.87 4.57
N THR A 96 -15.42 -24.76 4.31
CA THR A 96 -15.44 -24.06 3.02
C THR A 96 -14.03 -24.08 2.43
N PRO A 97 -13.75 -24.90 1.42
CA PRO A 97 -12.45 -24.92 0.73
C PRO A 97 -12.12 -23.56 0.09
N VAL A 98 -10.84 -23.22 0.10
CA VAL A 98 -10.34 -21.95 -0.42
C VAL A 98 -9.29 -22.20 -1.50
N TYR A 99 -9.53 -21.66 -2.69
CA TYR A 99 -8.56 -21.58 -3.76
C TYR A 99 -7.83 -20.24 -3.70
N LEU A 100 -6.50 -20.27 -3.78
CA LEU A 100 -5.66 -19.09 -3.97
C LEU A 100 -4.83 -19.26 -5.26
N PRO A 101 -4.69 -18.20 -6.08
CA PRO A 101 -3.78 -18.24 -7.22
C PRO A 101 -2.34 -18.45 -6.73
N ASN A 102 -1.62 -19.35 -7.38
CA ASN A 102 -0.21 -19.57 -7.08
C ASN A 102 0.63 -18.47 -7.71
N LEU A 103 1.17 -17.58 -6.90
CA LEU A 103 1.98 -16.44 -7.36
C LEU A 103 3.28 -16.85 -8.08
N MET A 104 3.70 -18.12 -7.95
CA MET A 104 4.86 -18.66 -8.66
C MET A 104 4.49 -19.23 -10.03
N ASP A 105 3.19 -19.44 -10.30
CA ASP A 105 2.67 -19.97 -11.55
C ASP A 105 1.89 -18.89 -12.32
N GLY A 106 2.47 -18.37 -13.39
CA GLY A 106 1.87 -17.34 -14.21
C GLY A 106 0.53 -17.73 -14.86
N THR A 107 0.21 -19.05 -14.96
CA THR A 107 -1.06 -19.54 -15.52
C THR A 107 -2.25 -19.36 -14.60
N THR A 108 -2.01 -19.12 -13.31
CA THR A 108 -3.06 -18.89 -12.29
C THR A 108 -3.32 -17.39 -12.03
N ARG A 109 -2.59 -16.51 -12.71
CA ARG A 109 -2.67 -15.07 -12.53
C ARG A 109 -4.00 -14.49 -12.95
N LEU A 110 -4.55 -14.98 -14.04
CA LEU A 110 -5.82 -14.55 -14.60
C LEU A 110 -6.87 -15.64 -14.37
N LEU A 111 -7.97 -15.28 -13.72
CA LEU A 111 -9.14 -16.16 -13.64
C LEU A 111 -9.90 -16.08 -14.95
N ASP A 112 -9.66 -17.05 -15.80
CA ASP A 112 -10.30 -17.23 -17.09
C ASP A 112 -11.19 -18.48 -17.13
N LYS A 113 -11.90 -18.70 -18.25
CA LYS A 113 -12.76 -19.88 -18.43
C LYS A 113 -11.99 -21.21 -18.31
N PRO A 114 -10.77 -21.37 -18.87
CA PRO A 114 -9.97 -22.59 -18.67
C PRO A 114 -9.67 -22.90 -17.21
N LEU A 115 -9.25 -21.90 -16.42
CA LEU A 115 -8.97 -22.09 -14.99
C LEU A 115 -10.26 -22.41 -14.22
N MET A 116 -11.36 -21.69 -14.49
CA MET A 116 -12.66 -21.97 -13.87
C MET A 116 -13.18 -23.35 -14.23
N ASN A 117 -12.98 -23.82 -15.47
CA ASN A 117 -13.32 -25.18 -15.88
C ASN A 117 -12.56 -26.25 -15.08
N ARG A 118 -11.27 -26.03 -14.84
CA ARG A 118 -10.46 -26.91 -13.97
C ARG A 118 -11.00 -26.94 -12.55
N ILE A 119 -11.37 -25.78 -11.99
CA ILE A 119 -11.94 -25.68 -10.64
C ILE A 119 -13.22 -26.53 -10.57
N ILE A 120 -14.14 -26.35 -11.52
CA ILE A 120 -15.46 -27.01 -11.50
C ILE A 120 -15.36 -28.52 -11.77
N HIS A 121 -14.57 -28.93 -12.77
CA HIS A 121 -14.60 -30.30 -13.26
C HIS A 121 -13.45 -31.19 -12.77
N GLU A 122 -12.37 -30.61 -12.26
CA GLU A 122 -11.23 -31.38 -11.76
C GLU A 122 -11.08 -31.30 -10.24
N ALA A 123 -11.21 -30.07 -9.66
CA ALA A 123 -10.94 -29.89 -8.24
C ALA A 123 -12.17 -30.05 -7.33
N MET A 124 -13.37 -29.61 -7.78
CA MET A 124 -14.59 -29.72 -6.98
C MET A 124 -15.11 -31.15 -6.80
N PRO A 125 -14.97 -32.08 -7.76
CA PRO A 125 -15.44 -33.46 -7.60
C PRO A 125 -14.75 -34.23 -6.47
N ASP A 126 -13.51 -33.83 -6.12
CA ASP A 126 -12.74 -34.49 -5.07
C ASP A 126 -13.00 -33.91 -3.66
N LEU A 127 -13.94 -32.96 -3.55
CA LEU A 127 -14.31 -32.35 -2.27
C LEU A 127 -15.21 -33.29 -1.45
N PRO A 128 -15.16 -33.17 -0.10
CA PRO A 128 -16.08 -33.88 0.80
C PRO A 128 -17.56 -33.64 0.44
N GLU A 129 -18.38 -34.69 0.56
CA GLU A 129 -19.81 -34.69 0.17
C GLU A 129 -20.65 -33.62 0.91
N ASP A 130 -20.21 -33.18 2.09
CA ASP A 130 -20.87 -32.17 2.91
C ASP A 130 -20.46 -30.74 2.55
N THR A 131 -19.59 -30.54 1.55
CA THR A 131 -19.16 -29.24 1.07
C THR A 131 -20.34 -28.48 0.43
N LYS A 132 -20.66 -27.30 0.96
CA LYS A 132 -21.77 -26.47 0.47
C LYS A 132 -21.29 -25.26 -0.32
N ARG A 133 -20.07 -24.80 -0.08
CA ARG A 133 -19.50 -23.63 -0.70
C ARG A 133 -18.00 -23.77 -0.88
N VAL A 134 -17.46 -23.15 -1.91
CA VAL A 134 -16.03 -22.92 -2.13
C VAL A 134 -15.78 -21.42 -2.35
N ILE A 135 -14.64 -20.94 -1.91
CA ILE A 135 -14.18 -19.56 -2.13
C ILE A 135 -13.03 -19.61 -3.12
N VAL A 136 -13.18 -18.86 -4.20
CA VAL A 136 -12.15 -18.72 -5.25
C VAL A 136 -11.64 -17.30 -5.22
N TYR A 137 -10.43 -17.11 -4.71
CA TYR A 137 -9.74 -15.83 -4.81
C TYR A 137 -9.09 -15.68 -6.18
N TYR A 138 -9.12 -14.46 -6.73
CA TYR A 138 -8.45 -14.11 -7.97
C TYR A 138 -7.68 -12.80 -7.80
N ILE A 139 -6.64 -12.60 -8.61
CA ILE A 139 -5.89 -11.34 -8.71
C ILE A 139 -6.46 -10.51 -9.85
N ASP A 140 -6.53 -11.11 -11.04
CA ASP A 140 -7.17 -10.53 -12.21
C ASP A 140 -8.23 -11.50 -12.74
N ILE A 141 -9.31 -10.95 -13.31
CA ILE A 141 -10.40 -11.71 -13.91
C ILE A 141 -10.64 -11.20 -15.34
N ASP A 142 -10.80 -12.10 -16.29
CA ASP A 142 -10.94 -11.74 -17.72
C ASP A 142 -12.19 -10.87 -17.95
N ASN A 143 -13.36 -11.47 -17.78
CA ASN A 143 -14.64 -10.76 -17.80
C ASN A 143 -15.54 -11.37 -16.71
N ARG A 144 -15.75 -10.62 -15.64
CA ARG A 144 -16.49 -11.12 -14.48
C ARG A 144 -17.89 -11.64 -14.83
N GLU A 145 -18.62 -10.92 -15.65
CA GLU A 145 -19.98 -11.32 -16.05
C GLU A 145 -19.98 -12.62 -16.88
N GLU A 146 -18.97 -12.78 -17.73
CA GLU A 146 -18.79 -14.01 -18.50
C GLU A 146 -18.37 -15.20 -17.65
N ILE A 147 -17.51 -14.99 -16.66
CA ILE A 147 -17.11 -16.04 -15.73
C ILE A 147 -18.28 -16.44 -14.82
N GLU A 148 -19.05 -15.50 -14.30
CA GLU A 148 -20.25 -15.79 -13.49
C GLU A 148 -21.31 -16.55 -14.33
N ARG A 149 -21.51 -16.19 -15.59
CA ARG A 149 -22.36 -16.93 -16.52
C ARG A 149 -21.83 -18.34 -16.77
N PHE A 150 -20.52 -18.48 -17.00
CA PHE A 150 -19.86 -19.78 -17.21
C PHE A 150 -20.02 -20.67 -15.97
N ILE A 151 -19.86 -20.14 -14.76
CA ILE A 151 -20.11 -20.87 -13.52
C ILE A 151 -21.56 -21.37 -13.47
N TYR A 152 -22.53 -20.50 -13.76
CA TYR A 152 -23.95 -20.85 -13.77
C TYR A 152 -24.29 -21.97 -14.78
N GLU A 153 -23.66 -21.95 -15.96
CA GLU A 153 -23.88 -22.94 -17.03
C GLU A 153 -23.17 -24.27 -16.78
N GLN A 154 -21.99 -24.26 -16.15
CA GLN A 154 -21.14 -25.44 -16.01
C GLN A 154 -21.20 -26.10 -14.64
N ASN A 155 -21.55 -25.36 -13.60
CA ASN A 155 -21.63 -25.90 -12.24
C ASN A 155 -22.95 -26.69 -12.07
N ASN A 156 -22.88 -27.99 -12.26
CA ASN A 156 -24.00 -28.91 -12.07
C ASN A 156 -24.09 -29.45 -10.63
N THR A 157 -23.29 -28.91 -9.70
CA THR A 157 -23.30 -29.31 -8.29
C THR A 157 -24.17 -28.36 -7.46
N LEU A 158 -24.44 -28.75 -6.21
CA LEU A 158 -25.11 -27.87 -5.23
C LEU A 158 -24.11 -26.98 -4.47
N ILE A 159 -22.84 -27.02 -4.84
CA ILE A 159 -21.77 -26.25 -4.20
C ILE A 159 -21.79 -24.84 -4.77
N GLU A 160 -21.96 -23.85 -3.92
CA GLU A 160 -21.86 -22.44 -4.26
C GLU A 160 -20.40 -22.04 -4.51
N ILE A 161 -20.12 -21.33 -5.59
CA ILE A 161 -18.79 -20.78 -5.91
C ILE A 161 -18.82 -19.28 -5.62
N GLU A 162 -18.09 -18.84 -4.60
CA GLU A 162 -17.94 -17.43 -4.24
C GLU A 162 -16.62 -16.88 -4.79
N LEU A 163 -16.69 -15.85 -5.65
CA LEU A 163 -15.53 -15.17 -6.21
C LEU A 163 -15.11 -13.98 -5.32
N ARG A 164 -13.84 -13.94 -4.90
CA ARG A 164 -13.28 -12.85 -4.12
C ARG A 164 -12.04 -12.25 -4.77
N ASP A 165 -12.00 -10.92 -4.84
CA ASP A 165 -10.82 -10.19 -5.31
C ASP A 165 -9.74 -10.20 -4.21
N LEU A 166 -8.58 -10.79 -4.53
CA LEU A 166 -7.47 -10.88 -3.59
C LEU A 166 -6.87 -9.51 -3.27
N LYS A 167 -7.02 -8.54 -4.18
CA LYS A 167 -6.57 -7.16 -3.96
C LYS A 167 -7.33 -6.47 -2.82
N GLN A 168 -8.62 -6.78 -2.65
CA GLN A 168 -9.43 -6.24 -1.55
C GLN A 168 -8.95 -6.75 -0.18
N VAL A 169 -8.53 -8.02 -0.11
CA VAL A 169 -7.95 -8.57 1.13
C VAL A 169 -6.67 -7.85 1.52
N LEU A 170 -5.87 -7.42 0.55
CA LEU A 170 -4.66 -6.62 0.80
C LEU A 170 -4.98 -5.20 1.26
N ASP A 171 -6.04 -4.61 0.73
CA ASP A 171 -6.47 -3.26 1.13
C ASP A 171 -7.00 -3.23 2.58
N GLU A 172 -7.69 -4.29 3.03
CA GLU A 172 -8.17 -4.42 4.42
C GLU A 172 -7.03 -4.65 5.43
N VAL A 173 -5.87 -5.05 4.95
CA VAL A 173 -4.70 -5.43 5.76
C VAL A 173 -3.57 -4.40 5.67
N VAL A 174 -3.72 -3.34 4.90
CA VAL A 174 -2.84 -2.17 5.06
C VAL A 174 -3.08 -1.65 6.48
N THR A 175 -2.21 -2.08 7.39
CA THR A 175 -2.08 -1.45 8.71
C THR A 175 -1.75 0.00 8.41
N GLU A 176 -2.74 0.87 8.58
CA GLU A 176 -2.52 2.30 8.49
C GLU A 176 -1.48 2.66 9.55
N ASP A 177 -0.54 3.51 9.20
CA ASP A 177 0.40 4.02 10.17
C ASP A 177 -0.37 4.76 11.27
N TYR A 178 0.07 4.60 12.52
CA TYR A 178 -0.56 5.27 13.65
C TYR A 178 0.00 6.68 13.79
N ALA A 179 -0.87 7.67 13.99
CA ALA A 179 -0.50 9.04 14.30
C ALA A 179 -1.36 9.61 15.44
N GLU A 180 -0.71 10.22 16.43
CA GLU A 180 -1.36 11.04 17.44
C GLU A 180 -1.03 12.51 17.19
N TRP A 181 -2.04 13.36 17.16
CA TRP A 181 -1.88 14.77 16.81
C TRP A 181 -2.90 15.67 17.51
N ASN A 182 -2.53 16.94 17.66
CA ASN A 182 -3.37 17.99 18.22
C ASN A 182 -3.65 19.07 17.19
N LEU A 183 -4.89 19.58 17.18
CA LEU A 183 -5.30 20.76 16.41
C LEU A 183 -5.54 21.93 17.33
N SER A 184 -4.89 23.04 17.08
CA SER A 184 -5.06 24.28 17.86
C SER A 184 -5.12 25.51 16.95
N GLU A 185 -5.80 26.56 17.42
CA GLU A 185 -5.70 27.87 16.79
C GLU A 185 -4.36 28.52 17.19
N GLU A 186 -3.69 29.12 16.23
CA GLU A 186 -2.46 29.87 16.44
C GLU A 186 -2.68 31.32 16.01
N GLN A 187 -2.33 32.26 16.89
CA GLN A 187 -2.40 33.67 16.56
C GLN A 187 -0.99 34.20 16.31
N ASN A 188 -0.73 34.57 15.06
CA ASN A 188 0.54 35.12 14.63
C ASN A 188 0.34 36.62 14.28
N GLY A 189 0.51 37.50 15.27
CA GLY A 189 0.23 38.92 15.11
C GLY A 189 -1.24 39.24 14.86
N LEU A 190 -1.55 39.80 13.69
CA LEU A 190 -2.92 40.12 13.24
C LEU A 190 -3.64 38.97 12.53
N PHE A 191 -2.91 37.91 12.20
CA PHE A 191 -3.46 36.74 11.44
C PHE A 191 -3.78 35.62 12.41
N LYS A 192 -4.98 35.04 12.25
CA LYS A 192 -5.36 33.78 12.88
C LYS A 192 -5.09 32.65 11.91
N GLY A 193 -4.48 31.58 12.40
CA GLY A 193 -4.21 30.39 11.65
C GLY A 193 -4.49 29.14 12.49
N TRP A 194 -4.20 28.01 11.91
CA TRP A 194 -4.34 26.70 12.54
C TRP A 194 -3.00 25.99 12.56
N LYS A 195 -2.75 25.27 13.65
CA LYS A 195 -1.56 24.47 13.87
C LYS A 195 -2.00 23.02 14.14
N VAL A 196 -1.47 22.09 13.38
CA VAL A 196 -1.50 20.65 13.66
C VAL A 196 -0.12 20.26 14.19
N GLU A 197 -0.08 19.72 15.39
CA GLU A 197 1.13 19.26 16.07
C GLU A 197 1.09 17.74 16.14
N ILE A 198 2.09 17.07 15.59
CA ILE A 198 2.22 15.61 15.64
C ILE A 198 2.90 15.25 16.94
N LEU A 199 2.23 14.46 17.77
CA LEU A 199 2.73 14.04 19.08
C LEU A 199 3.46 12.69 18.99
N GLN A 200 2.92 11.78 18.19
CA GLN A 200 3.50 10.47 17.99
C GLN A 200 3.18 9.96 16.58
N PHE A 201 4.12 9.24 16.00
CA PHE A 201 3.94 8.56 14.74
C PHE A 201 4.62 7.18 14.77
N GLN A 202 3.91 6.15 14.34
CA GLN A 202 4.40 4.78 14.29
C GLN A 202 4.03 4.10 12.98
N SER A 203 5.04 3.57 12.30
CA SER A 203 4.89 2.77 11.09
C SER A 203 5.57 1.42 11.27
N ASP A 204 4.80 0.35 11.22
CA ASP A 204 5.32 -1.03 11.32
C ASP A 204 6.30 -1.35 10.19
N ARG A 205 6.07 -0.78 9.00
CA ARG A 205 6.97 -0.94 7.86
C ARG A 205 8.32 -0.27 8.08
N VAL A 206 8.33 0.92 8.67
CA VAL A 206 9.57 1.64 9.02
C VAL A 206 10.33 0.85 10.08
N ILE A 207 9.65 0.43 11.15
CA ILE A 207 10.23 -0.38 12.24
C ILE A 207 10.89 -1.63 11.66
N LYS A 208 10.16 -2.38 10.84
CA LYS A 208 10.68 -3.60 10.22
C LYS A 208 11.90 -3.35 9.32
N LYS A 209 11.90 -2.28 8.53
CA LYS A 209 13.06 -1.92 7.70
C LYS A 209 14.29 -1.55 8.54
N ILE A 210 14.10 -0.88 9.68
CA ILE A 210 15.18 -0.56 10.61
C ILE A 210 15.74 -1.83 11.25
N GLU A 211 14.88 -2.77 11.67
CA GLU A 211 15.29 -4.07 12.20
C GLU A 211 16.11 -4.85 11.15
N ASP A 212 15.62 -4.95 9.92
CA ASP A 212 16.34 -5.61 8.81
C ASP A 212 17.70 -4.96 8.52
N LEU A 213 17.78 -3.62 8.60
CA LEU A 213 19.01 -2.88 8.42
C LEU A 213 19.99 -3.14 9.58
N ASN A 214 19.50 -3.15 10.81
CA ASN A 214 20.29 -3.47 12.00
C ASN A 214 20.87 -4.89 11.91
N LEU A 215 20.08 -5.87 11.51
CA LEU A 215 20.54 -7.25 11.29
C LEU A 215 21.63 -7.33 10.22
N LYS A 216 21.46 -6.65 9.08
CA LYS A 216 22.46 -6.58 8.01
C LYS A 216 23.75 -5.92 8.47
N ASN A 217 23.66 -4.82 9.20
CA ASN A 217 24.82 -4.11 9.73
C ASN A 217 25.58 -4.96 10.75
N GLN A 218 24.86 -5.68 11.63
CA GLN A 218 25.46 -6.62 12.58
C GLN A 218 26.19 -7.76 11.88
N GLN A 219 25.59 -8.38 10.87
CA GLN A 219 26.23 -9.42 10.07
C GLN A 219 27.49 -8.92 9.34
N GLN A 220 27.42 -7.69 8.79
CA GLN A 220 28.59 -7.07 8.13
C GLN A 220 29.72 -6.76 9.12
N ALA A 221 29.40 -6.32 10.33
CA ALA A 221 30.39 -6.08 11.37
C ALA A 221 31.08 -7.38 11.79
N LEU A 222 30.32 -8.47 12.02
CA LEU A 222 30.85 -9.79 12.34
C LEU A 222 31.76 -10.33 11.22
N ASN A 223 31.31 -10.24 9.95
CA ASN A 223 32.12 -10.67 8.81
C ASN A 223 33.40 -9.83 8.60
N SER A 224 33.36 -8.55 8.97
CA SER A 224 34.53 -7.67 8.90
C SER A 224 35.53 -7.98 10.01
N SER A 225 35.05 -8.28 11.21
CA SER A 225 35.89 -8.72 12.34
C SER A 225 36.61 -10.05 12.04
N ALA A 226 35.93 -10.99 11.40
CA ALA A 226 36.51 -12.25 10.94
C ALA A 226 37.62 -12.07 9.90
N LYS A 227 37.62 -10.92 9.18
CA LYS A 227 38.64 -10.53 8.19
C LYS A 227 39.69 -9.55 8.76
N GLY A 228 39.74 -9.37 10.11
CA GLY A 228 40.71 -8.48 10.77
C GLY A 228 40.45 -6.98 10.56
N LYS A 229 39.25 -6.60 10.12
CA LYS A 229 38.82 -5.20 9.98
C LYS A 229 37.81 -4.87 11.08
N ASN A 230 38.14 -3.98 12.00
CA ASN A 230 37.16 -3.46 12.97
C ASN A 230 36.21 -2.50 12.29
N ARG A 231 34.95 -2.94 12.13
CA ARG A 231 33.83 -2.09 11.73
C ARG A 231 32.90 -1.95 12.93
N GLU A 232 32.75 -0.75 13.46
CA GLU A 232 31.83 -0.48 14.54
C GLU A 232 30.38 -0.71 14.06
N TYR A 233 29.59 -1.44 14.86
CA TYR A 233 28.18 -1.63 14.66
C TYR A 233 27.41 -0.54 15.39
N VAL A 234 26.70 0.27 14.63
CA VAL A 234 25.78 1.27 15.18
C VAL A 234 24.36 0.72 15.06
N HIS A 235 23.70 0.54 16.20
CA HIS A 235 22.28 0.14 16.24
C HIS A 235 21.40 1.37 16.07
N ILE A 236 20.56 1.37 15.05
CA ILE A 236 19.60 2.45 14.74
C ILE A 236 18.33 2.17 15.51
N ARG A 237 17.83 3.19 16.22
CA ARG A 237 16.54 3.17 16.92
C ARG A 237 15.77 4.44 16.60
N LEU A 238 14.44 4.30 16.54
CA LEU A 238 13.54 5.46 16.53
C LEU A 238 13.40 6.03 17.93
N SER A 239 13.07 7.31 18.01
CA SER A 239 12.60 7.95 19.25
C SER A 239 11.25 7.35 19.69
N ASP A 240 10.84 7.62 20.90
CA ASP A 240 9.55 7.16 21.41
C ASP A 240 8.39 7.84 20.68
N GLU A 241 8.60 9.05 20.18
CA GLU A 241 7.64 9.81 19.36
C GLU A 241 7.64 9.35 17.90
N GLY A 242 8.74 8.81 17.37
CA GLY A 242 8.88 8.27 16.01
C GLY A 242 8.81 9.32 14.90
N LEU A 243 8.90 10.62 15.21
CA LEU A 243 8.69 11.72 14.27
C LEU A 243 9.73 11.77 13.16
N GLU A 244 10.95 11.28 13.40
CA GLU A 244 12.03 11.18 12.41
C GLU A 244 11.70 10.19 11.25
N SER A 245 10.64 9.43 11.39
CA SER A 245 10.14 8.55 10.33
C SER A 245 9.18 9.24 9.35
N ILE A 246 8.82 10.50 9.60
CA ILE A 246 7.95 11.31 8.74
C ILE A 246 8.82 12.08 7.74
N GLU A 247 8.46 12.03 6.45
CA GLU A 247 9.12 12.82 5.41
C GLU A 247 8.23 13.91 4.79
N TRP A 248 6.90 13.80 4.95
CA TRP A 248 5.97 14.75 4.36
C TRP A 248 4.64 14.76 5.10
N LEU A 249 4.06 15.96 5.22
CA LEU A 249 2.72 16.17 5.74
C LEU A 249 1.95 17.11 4.81
N SER A 250 0.64 16.91 4.74
CA SER A 250 -0.27 17.77 4.00
C SER A 250 -1.58 17.95 4.75
N LEU A 251 -2.15 19.13 4.64
CA LEU A 251 -3.44 19.49 5.21
C LEU A 251 -4.44 19.78 4.08
N ASP A 252 -5.64 19.25 4.21
CA ASP A 252 -6.77 19.58 3.39
C ASP A 252 -7.83 20.30 4.24
N CYS A 253 -8.17 21.51 3.82
CA CYS A 253 -9.15 22.38 4.48
C CYS A 253 -10.49 22.42 3.74
N THR A 254 -10.66 21.66 2.64
CA THR A 254 -11.80 21.76 1.74
C THR A 254 -12.90 20.75 2.02
N SER A 255 -12.55 19.52 2.40
CA SER A 255 -13.49 18.43 2.62
C SER A 255 -13.10 17.55 3.79
N SER A 256 -14.09 17.11 4.57
CA SER A 256 -13.95 16.08 5.60
C SER A 256 -14.29 14.67 5.09
N ASP A 257 -14.77 14.56 3.85
CA ASP A 257 -15.12 13.30 3.24
C ASP A 257 -13.85 12.53 2.84
N LYS A 258 -13.72 11.29 3.34
CA LYS A 258 -12.55 10.44 3.06
C LYS A 258 -12.41 10.08 1.59
N ASP A 259 -13.54 9.95 0.88
CA ASP A 259 -13.58 9.56 -0.53
C ASP A 259 -13.44 10.75 -1.48
N ALA A 260 -13.53 11.98 -0.98
CA ALA A 260 -13.33 13.17 -1.79
C ALA A 260 -11.88 13.30 -2.25
N PRO A 261 -11.63 13.80 -3.48
CA PRO A 261 -10.28 14.08 -3.95
C PRO A 261 -9.49 14.91 -2.93
N TRP A 262 -8.20 14.60 -2.76
CA TRP A 262 -7.34 15.32 -1.83
C TRP A 262 -6.97 16.69 -2.41
N HIS A 263 -7.16 17.75 -1.63
CA HIS A 263 -6.67 19.08 -1.93
C HIS A 263 -5.59 19.49 -0.92
N SER A 264 -4.40 19.83 -1.42
CA SER A 264 -3.28 20.21 -0.55
C SER A 264 -3.28 21.72 -0.32
N ASP A 265 -3.90 22.18 0.76
CA ASP A 265 -3.94 23.61 1.13
C ASP A 265 -2.63 24.07 1.77
N SER A 266 -2.00 23.18 2.51
CA SER A 266 -0.66 23.39 3.08
C SER A 266 0.10 22.08 3.09
N GLU A 267 1.38 22.12 2.73
CA GLU A 267 2.23 20.96 2.81
C GLU A 267 3.65 21.30 3.23
N ILE A 268 4.27 20.36 3.92
CA ILE A 268 5.68 20.41 4.27
C ILE A 268 6.36 19.10 3.87
N LYS A 269 7.59 19.23 3.39
CA LYS A 269 8.52 18.11 3.17
C LYS A 269 9.71 18.29 4.07
N ILE A 270 10.10 17.22 4.76
CA ILE A 270 11.20 17.19 5.71
C ILE A 270 12.34 16.44 5.07
N ASP A 271 13.52 17.04 4.97
CA ASP A 271 14.69 16.37 4.43
C ASP A 271 15.39 15.51 5.49
N ARG A 272 16.39 14.73 5.08
CA ARG A 272 17.18 13.85 5.97
C ARG A 272 17.93 14.58 7.09
N PHE A 273 18.00 15.89 7.07
CA PHE A 273 18.64 16.72 8.08
C PHE A 273 17.61 17.46 8.96
N GLY A 274 16.32 17.27 8.68
CA GLY A 274 15.23 17.90 9.39
C GLY A 274 14.83 19.28 8.84
N TYR A 275 15.40 19.75 7.72
CA TYR A 275 15.01 21.03 7.13
C TYR A 275 13.70 20.92 6.36
N VAL A 276 12.88 21.96 6.47
CA VAL A 276 11.54 22.03 5.88
C VAL A 276 11.58 22.65 4.48
N THR A 277 10.86 22.01 3.56
CA THR A 277 10.41 22.62 2.31
C THR A 277 8.90 22.84 2.44
N GLN A 278 8.44 24.10 2.43
CA GLN A 278 7.02 24.44 2.61
C GLN A 278 6.41 24.83 1.27
N ASN A 279 5.31 24.17 0.86
CA ASN A 279 4.62 24.40 -0.41
C ASN A 279 5.58 24.48 -1.61
N GLY A 280 6.56 23.58 -1.66
CA GLY A 280 7.59 23.51 -2.71
C GLY A 280 8.74 24.51 -2.58
N VAL A 281 8.74 25.39 -1.58
CA VAL A 281 9.80 26.38 -1.33
C VAL A 281 10.69 25.91 -0.18
N LYS A 282 12.00 25.80 -0.45
CA LYS A 282 12.99 25.42 0.59
C LYS A 282 13.12 26.54 1.61
N THR A 283 13.10 26.16 2.88
CA THR A 283 13.38 27.05 4.02
C THR A 283 14.73 26.71 4.67
N THR A 284 15.14 27.50 5.64
CA THR A 284 16.28 27.23 6.52
C THR A 284 15.85 26.72 7.89
N ASP A 285 14.54 26.50 8.06
CA ASP A 285 13.95 26.15 9.33
C ASP A 285 13.99 24.64 9.52
N LEU A 286 14.31 24.21 10.73
CA LEU A 286 14.15 22.83 11.16
C LEU A 286 12.68 22.57 11.49
N TRP A 287 12.22 21.38 11.20
CA TRP A 287 10.86 20.99 11.53
C TRP A 287 10.63 20.98 13.05
N ASP A 288 9.57 21.62 13.46
CA ASP A 288 9.17 21.80 14.86
C ASP A 288 8.08 20.80 15.32
N GLY A 289 7.84 19.72 14.57
CA GLY A 289 6.76 18.77 14.84
C GLY A 289 5.38 19.23 14.36
N CYS A 290 5.30 20.38 13.69
CA CYS A 290 4.03 21.03 13.35
C CYS A 290 3.89 21.30 11.86
N ILE A 291 2.63 21.33 11.40
CA ILE A 291 2.24 21.90 10.11
C ILE A 291 1.14 22.94 10.33
N ARG A 292 1.16 24.02 9.57
CA ARG A 292 0.28 25.18 9.74
C ARG A 292 -0.53 25.46 8.49
N SER A 293 -1.75 26.02 8.67
CA SER A 293 -2.62 26.46 7.60
C SER A 293 -3.39 27.73 7.97
N GLU A 294 -3.84 28.49 6.97
CA GLU A 294 -4.69 29.67 7.20
C GLU A 294 -6.11 29.26 7.59
N ASN A 295 -6.64 28.24 6.92
CA ASN A 295 -7.97 27.69 7.17
C ASN A 295 -7.91 26.48 8.10
N ARG A 296 -9.04 26.18 8.75
CA ARG A 296 -9.14 25.02 9.63
C ARG A 296 -8.97 23.73 8.83
N PRO A 297 -7.96 22.90 9.17
CA PRO A 297 -7.78 21.60 8.55
C PRO A 297 -8.96 20.67 8.84
N LEU A 298 -9.41 19.93 7.82
CA LEU A 298 -10.45 18.93 7.92
C LEU A 298 -9.87 17.50 7.77
N ARG A 299 -8.77 17.36 7.03
CA ARG A 299 -8.03 16.11 6.86
C ARG A 299 -6.53 16.36 6.97
N LEU A 300 -5.83 15.39 7.53
CA LEU A 300 -4.37 15.34 7.61
C LEU A 300 -3.88 14.12 6.84
N LYS A 301 -2.82 14.28 6.06
CA LYS A 301 -2.12 13.19 5.41
C LYS A 301 -0.65 13.22 5.80
N ILE A 302 -0.13 12.07 6.21
CA ILE A 302 1.26 11.87 6.62
C ILE A 302 1.90 10.85 5.70
N ARG A 303 3.12 11.11 5.24
CA ARG A 303 3.94 10.16 4.49
C ARG A 303 5.20 9.83 5.26
N ASN A 304 5.46 8.55 5.43
CA ASN A 304 6.66 8.06 6.09
C ASN A 304 7.86 7.97 5.14
N ILE A 305 9.06 7.77 5.68
CA ILE A 305 10.32 7.62 4.92
C ILE A 305 10.36 6.37 4.01
N CYS A 306 9.39 5.47 4.13
CA CYS A 306 9.21 4.32 3.22
C CYS A 306 8.29 4.66 2.05
N GLY A 307 7.65 5.84 2.06
CA GLY A 307 6.76 6.34 1.02
C GLY A 307 5.29 5.97 1.22
N ASP A 308 4.92 5.30 2.32
CA ASP A 308 3.51 5.01 2.60
C ASP A 308 2.81 6.27 3.10
N GLU A 309 1.55 6.47 2.69
CA GLU A 309 0.69 7.58 3.09
C GLU A 309 -0.47 7.06 3.93
N THR A 310 -0.75 7.80 5.01
CA THR A 310 -1.84 7.55 5.95
C THR A 310 -2.63 8.82 6.19
#